data_41450a29762b7038c96b93f25040cf8a
#
_entry.id   41450a29762b7038c96b93f25040cf8a
#
_cell.length_a   1.000
_cell.length_b   1.000
_cell.length_c   1.000
_cell.angle_alpha   90.00
_cell.angle_beta   90.00
_cell.angle_gamma   90.00
#
_symmetry.space_group_name_H-M   'P 1'
#
loop_
_entity.id
_entity.type
_entity.pdbx_description
1 polymer ?
#
loop_
_entity_poly.entity_id
_entity_poly.type
_entity_poly.pdbx_seq_one_letter_code
_entity_poly.pdbx_strand_id
1 'polypeptide(L)'
;LLIAGCAPGLLQRAEPRADRTYFLEWQGEGVARPAPAAGPDLLVSSMLAAPGFDGSEMAYVRKPHEIEYFAHHRWIDAPARMLEPLLLRAAQQTGLFHSVVSPGNGADAEMRLDSRLLHLRQVCRGGSSELQLAVRLVLVEIATGRVLGEQTLEVDEPLDELSPYGGVQAANRAVARLMSQVGGFLGKRVKAQQP
;
A
#
# COMPACT_ATOMS: atom_id res chain seq x y z
N LEU A 1 -11.92 38.99 60.06
CA LEU A 1 -12.60 37.98 59.29
C LEU A 1 -12.07 38.00 57.84
N LEU A 2 -11.17 37.08 57.49
CA LEU A 2 -10.62 36.94 56.14
C LEU A 2 -11.39 35.84 55.41
N ILE A 3 -12.08 36.20 54.35
CA ILE A 3 -12.78 35.24 53.48
C ILE A 3 -11.81 34.89 52.35
N ALA A 4 -11.31 33.65 52.38
CA ALA A 4 -10.51 33.04 51.29
C ALA A 4 -11.44 32.63 50.17
N GLY A 5 -11.42 33.35 49.04
CA GLY A 5 -12.12 32.99 47.81
C GLY A 5 -11.38 31.85 47.08
N CYS A 6 -12.01 30.66 47.02
CA CYS A 6 -11.60 29.60 46.13
C CYS A 6 -11.91 30.00 44.67
N ALA A 7 -10.90 30.25 43.87
CA ALA A 7 -11.04 30.38 42.41
C ALA A 7 -11.33 28.98 41.82
N PRO A 8 -12.44 28.77 41.07
CA PRO A 8 -12.64 27.53 40.35
C PRO A 8 -11.61 27.45 39.23
N GLY A 9 -10.72 26.47 39.33
CA GLY A 9 -9.79 26.15 38.25
C GLY A 9 -10.57 25.83 36.98
N LEU A 10 -10.44 26.67 35.98
CA LEU A 10 -10.95 26.43 34.63
C LEU A 10 -10.27 25.14 34.10
N LEU A 11 -10.99 24.02 34.23
CA LEU A 11 -10.70 22.83 33.43
C LEU A 11 -10.90 23.23 31.98
N GLN A 12 -9.83 23.64 31.30
CA GLN A 12 -9.84 23.80 29.86
C GLN A 12 -10.16 22.43 29.25
N ARG A 13 -11.41 22.28 28.82
CA ARG A 13 -11.88 21.14 28.08
C ARG A 13 -11.05 21.10 26.80
N ALA A 14 -10.16 20.11 26.67
CA ALA A 14 -9.41 19.90 25.45
C ALA A 14 -10.40 19.81 24.30
N GLU A 15 -10.27 20.67 23.30
CA GLU A 15 -11.08 20.60 22.08
C GLU A 15 -10.94 19.19 21.50
N PRO A 16 -12.05 18.52 21.14
CA PRO A 16 -11.96 17.21 20.53
C PRO A 16 -11.17 17.34 19.23
N ARG A 17 -10.01 16.68 19.16
CA ARG A 17 -9.24 16.60 17.91
C ARG A 17 -10.10 15.89 16.89
N ALA A 18 -10.39 16.57 15.77
CA ALA A 18 -11.14 15.98 14.66
C ALA A 18 -10.36 14.81 14.07
N ASP A 19 -11.01 13.69 13.83
CA ASP A 19 -10.44 12.56 13.13
C ASP A 19 -10.10 12.97 11.68
N ARG A 20 -8.96 12.56 11.22
CA ARG A 20 -8.47 12.82 9.87
C ARG A 20 -8.34 11.51 9.10
N THR A 21 -8.88 11.51 7.89
CA THR A 21 -8.89 10.34 7.01
C THR A 21 -8.07 10.62 5.77
N TYR A 22 -7.25 9.65 5.35
CA TYR A 22 -6.30 9.76 4.27
C TYR A 22 -6.46 8.61 3.28
N PHE A 23 -5.94 8.77 2.08
CA PHE A 23 -5.97 7.74 1.06
C PHE A 23 -4.59 7.60 0.37
N LEU A 24 -4.41 6.46 -0.27
CA LEU A 24 -3.28 6.19 -1.14
C LEU A 24 -3.67 6.48 -2.58
N GLU A 25 -2.80 7.17 -3.30
CA GLU A 25 -3.01 7.48 -4.72
C GLU A 25 -1.74 7.25 -5.53
N TRP A 26 -1.93 6.98 -6.79
CA TRP A 26 -0.88 6.94 -7.79
C TRP A 26 -1.50 7.17 -9.16
N GLN A 27 -1.01 8.16 -9.87
CA GLN A 27 -1.57 8.55 -11.18
C GLN A 27 -0.90 7.81 -12.35
N GLY A 28 0.15 7.03 -12.07
CA GLY A 28 0.94 6.36 -13.08
C GLY A 28 2.07 7.23 -13.63
N GLU A 29 3.05 6.59 -14.25
CA GLU A 29 4.14 7.27 -14.95
C GLU A 29 3.90 7.18 -16.45
N GLY A 30 3.53 8.29 -17.08
CA GLY A 30 3.42 8.39 -18.52
C GLY A 30 2.13 7.80 -19.14
N VAL A 31 2.13 7.68 -20.46
CA VAL A 31 1.03 7.10 -21.23
C VAL A 31 1.07 5.57 -21.10
N ALA A 32 -0.06 4.97 -20.76
CA ALA A 32 -0.19 3.52 -20.77
C ALA A 32 0.23 2.96 -22.14
N ARG A 33 1.05 1.92 -22.15
CA ARG A 33 1.40 1.25 -23.40
C ARG A 33 0.16 0.55 -23.95
N PRO A 34 -0.05 0.61 -25.28
CA PRO A 34 -1.14 -0.17 -25.90
C PRO A 34 -1.02 -1.64 -25.51
N ALA A 35 -2.14 -2.26 -25.18
CA ALA A 35 -2.19 -3.71 -24.97
C ALA A 35 -1.77 -4.42 -26.26
N PRO A 36 -0.94 -5.48 -26.19
CA PRO A 36 -0.57 -6.24 -27.38
C PRO A 36 -1.79 -7.00 -27.93
N ALA A 37 -1.89 -7.12 -29.24
CA ALA A 37 -2.97 -7.88 -29.87
C ALA A 37 -2.94 -9.38 -29.52
N ALA A 38 -1.77 -9.89 -29.17
CA ALA A 38 -1.54 -11.27 -28.74
C ALA A 38 -0.64 -11.26 -27.50
N GLY A 39 -1.19 -11.43 -26.32
CA GLY A 39 -0.50 -11.52 -25.06
C GLY A 39 -1.34 -12.30 -24.08
N PRO A 40 -0.79 -12.79 -22.96
CA PRO A 40 -1.59 -13.47 -21.95
C PRO A 40 -2.54 -12.50 -21.27
N ASP A 41 -3.67 -13.01 -20.79
CA ASP A 41 -4.57 -12.30 -19.89
C ASP A 41 -4.11 -12.47 -18.44
N LEU A 42 -4.13 -11.40 -17.67
CA LEU A 42 -3.72 -11.38 -16.27
C LEU A 42 -4.92 -11.12 -15.35
N LEU A 43 -5.17 -12.04 -14.44
CA LEU A 43 -6.05 -11.83 -13.29
C LEU A 43 -5.23 -11.26 -12.13
N VAL A 44 -5.56 -10.09 -11.65
CA VAL A 44 -5.02 -9.53 -10.40
C VAL A 44 -5.97 -9.91 -9.28
N SER A 45 -5.56 -10.82 -8.40
CA SER A 45 -6.35 -11.25 -7.26
C SER A 45 -6.51 -10.13 -6.23
N SER A 46 -7.56 -10.21 -5.40
CA SER A 46 -7.70 -9.31 -4.26
C SER A 46 -6.49 -9.40 -3.35
N MET A 47 -5.97 -8.24 -2.95
CA MET A 47 -4.78 -8.15 -2.10
C MET A 47 -5.11 -8.58 -0.67
N LEU A 48 -4.38 -9.55 -0.16
CA LEU A 48 -4.44 -9.93 1.25
C LEU A 48 -3.56 -9.01 2.09
N ALA A 49 -3.85 -8.90 3.38
CA ALA A 49 -2.99 -8.20 4.33
C ALA A 49 -2.46 -9.16 5.40
N ALA A 50 -1.26 -8.86 5.91
CA ALA A 50 -0.76 -9.53 7.12
C ALA A 50 -1.55 -9.05 8.35
N PRO A 51 -1.68 -9.88 9.40
CA PRO A 51 -2.32 -9.48 10.65
C PRO A 51 -1.74 -8.18 11.21
N GLY A 52 -2.62 -7.28 11.68
CA GLY A 52 -2.24 -5.94 12.15
C GLY A 52 -2.12 -4.86 11.06
N PHE A 53 -2.29 -5.23 9.78
CA PHE A 53 -2.31 -4.31 8.64
C PHE A 53 -3.57 -4.48 7.76
N ASP A 54 -4.56 -5.19 8.28
CA ASP A 54 -5.83 -5.53 7.61
C ASP A 54 -6.95 -4.53 7.88
N GLY A 55 -6.74 -3.61 8.83
CA GLY A 55 -7.65 -2.51 9.16
C GLY A 55 -7.28 -1.19 8.48
N SER A 56 -8.04 -0.14 8.82
CA SER A 56 -7.83 1.23 8.33
C SER A 56 -6.93 2.07 9.26
N GLU A 57 -6.40 1.49 10.32
CA GLU A 57 -5.54 2.18 11.27
C GLU A 57 -4.19 2.52 10.65
N MET A 58 -3.67 3.70 10.95
CA MET A 58 -2.32 4.09 10.57
C MET A 58 -1.34 3.59 11.62
N ALA A 59 -0.52 2.59 11.25
CA ALA A 59 0.44 1.94 12.14
C ALA A 59 1.75 2.73 12.25
N TYR A 60 2.33 2.75 13.46
CA TYR A 60 3.70 3.22 13.66
C TYR A 60 4.45 2.37 14.70
N VAL A 61 5.78 2.42 14.68
CA VAL A 61 6.69 1.67 15.55
C VAL A 61 7.69 2.64 16.14
N ARG A 62 7.75 2.74 17.48
CA ARG A 62 8.76 3.49 18.22
C ARG A 62 9.80 2.60 18.88
N LYS A 63 9.39 1.39 19.22
CA LYS A 63 10.25 0.38 19.85
C LYS A 63 10.17 -0.93 19.06
N PRO A 64 11.25 -1.70 18.99
CA PRO A 64 11.22 -3.01 18.39
C PRO A 64 10.10 -3.89 18.98
N HIS A 65 9.40 -4.61 18.09
CA HIS A 65 8.33 -5.56 18.46
C HIS A 65 7.06 -4.94 19.06
N GLU A 66 6.93 -3.60 19.05
CA GLU A 66 5.76 -2.87 19.53
C GLU A 66 5.11 -2.11 18.38
N ILE A 67 3.88 -2.47 18.01
CA ILE A 67 3.08 -1.76 17.03
C ILE A 67 2.07 -0.87 17.75
N GLU A 68 1.94 0.37 17.31
CA GLU A 68 1.00 1.36 17.81
C GLU A 68 0.19 1.92 16.65
N TYR A 69 -0.99 2.49 16.94
CA TYR A 69 -1.84 3.11 15.95
C TYR A 69 -2.18 4.54 16.34
N PHE A 70 -2.24 5.42 15.34
CA PHE A 70 -2.63 6.82 15.57
C PHE A 70 -4.10 6.93 15.97
N ALA A 71 -4.41 7.60 17.08
CA ALA A 71 -5.77 7.68 17.63
C ALA A 71 -6.75 8.48 16.74
N HIS A 72 -6.26 9.54 16.04
CA HIS A 72 -7.08 10.49 15.28
C HIS A 72 -6.72 10.55 13.80
N HIS A 73 -5.96 9.56 13.29
CA HIS A 73 -5.51 9.51 11.92
C HIS A 73 -5.70 8.10 11.39
N ARG A 74 -6.42 7.96 10.29
CA ARG A 74 -6.68 6.67 9.68
C ARG A 74 -6.66 6.73 8.16
N TRP A 75 -6.49 5.60 7.54
CA TRP A 75 -6.78 5.44 6.13
C TRP A 75 -8.29 5.42 5.89
N ILE A 76 -8.72 5.81 4.67
CA ILE A 76 -10.15 5.76 4.28
C ILE A 76 -10.65 4.32 4.20
N ASP A 77 -9.74 3.39 3.89
CA ASP A 77 -9.99 1.96 3.83
C ASP A 77 -8.73 1.19 4.21
N ALA A 78 -8.81 -0.13 4.38
CA ALA A 78 -7.61 -0.95 4.59
C ALA A 78 -6.59 -0.73 3.46
N PRO A 79 -5.30 -0.50 3.77
CA PRO A 79 -4.29 -0.21 2.75
C PRO A 79 -4.22 -1.25 1.64
N ALA A 80 -4.44 -2.53 1.92
CA ALA A 80 -4.48 -3.59 0.91
C ALA A 80 -5.57 -3.31 -0.14
N ARG A 81 -6.78 -2.89 0.28
CA ARG A 81 -7.87 -2.56 -0.65
C ARG A 81 -7.59 -1.29 -1.46
N MET A 82 -6.89 -0.31 -0.88
CA MET A 82 -6.48 0.88 -1.62
C MET A 82 -5.37 0.60 -2.62
N LEU A 83 -4.46 -0.34 -2.31
CA LEU A 83 -3.36 -0.71 -3.20
C LEU A 83 -3.80 -1.59 -4.37
N GLU A 84 -4.85 -2.40 -4.22
CA GLU A 84 -5.35 -3.32 -5.26
C GLU A 84 -5.63 -2.63 -6.62
N PRO A 85 -6.43 -1.54 -6.70
CA PRO A 85 -6.67 -0.84 -7.97
C PRO A 85 -5.40 -0.18 -8.53
N LEU A 86 -4.45 0.20 -7.68
CA LEU A 86 -3.16 0.76 -8.12
C LEU A 86 -2.28 -0.33 -8.73
N LEU A 87 -2.28 -1.53 -8.14
CA LEU A 87 -1.57 -2.70 -8.64
C LEU A 87 -2.12 -3.13 -10.02
N LEU A 88 -3.45 -3.17 -10.17
CA LEU A 88 -4.10 -3.45 -11.44
C LEU A 88 -3.68 -2.43 -12.52
N ARG A 89 -3.72 -1.14 -12.20
CA ARG A 89 -3.27 -0.07 -13.10
C ARG A 89 -1.79 -0.22 -13.45
N ALA A 90 -0.93 -0.55 -12.48
CA ALA A 90 0.49 -0.76 -12.72
C ALA A 90 0.73 -1.91 -13.72
N ALA A 91 0.01 -3.02 -13.57
CA ALA A 91 0.06 -4.13 -14.52
C ALA A 91 -0.40 -3.72 -15.92
N GLN A 92 -1.51 -2.96 -16.05
CA GLN A 92 -2.00 -2.45 -17.32
C GLN A 92 -0.98 -1.54 -18.02
N GLN A 93 -0.30 -0.67 -17.28
CA GLN A 93 0.69 0.25 -17.84
C GLN A 93 1.94 -0.44 -18.37
N THR A 94 2.21 -1.69 -18.00
CA THR A 94 3.34 -2.44 -18.57
C THR A 94 3.18 -2.72 -20.06
N GLY A 95 1.94 -2.80 -20.57
CA GLY A 95 1.63 -3.22 -21.94
C GLY A 95 2.11 -4.64 -22.26
N LEU A 96 2.22 -5.52 -21.26
CA LEU A 96 2.67 -6.91 -21.42
C LEU A 96 1.50 -7.87 -21.63
N PHE A 97 0.31 -7.48 -21.22
CA PHE A 97 -0.89 -8.31 -21.19
C PHE A 97 -1.90 -7.84 -22.23
N HIS A 98 -2.59 -8.79 -22.85
CA HIS A 98 -3.72 -8.48 -23.73
C HIS A 98 -4.84 -7.83 -22.91
N SER A 99 -5.12 -8.40 -21.73
CA SER A 99 -6.11 -7.90 -20.78
C SER A 99 -5.59 -8.02 -19.35
N VAL A 100 -5.97 -7.08 -18.48
CA VAL A 100 -5.70 -7.14 -17.03
C VAL A 100 -7.03 -6.92 -16.31
N VAL A 101 -7.48 -7.93 -15.59
CA VAL A 101 -8.79 -7.97 -14.97
C VAL A 101 -8.71 -8.20 -13.46
N SER A 102 -9.75 -7.78 -12.74
CA SER A 102 -9.98 -8.08 -11.33
C SER A 102 -10.96 -9.28 -11.18
N PRO A 103 -11.02 -9.90 -10.00
CA PRO A 103 -11.97 -10.97 -9.73
C PRO A 103 -13.42 -10.56 -10.01
N GLY A 104 -14.21 -11.48 -10.57
CA GLY A 104 -15.62 -11.24 -10.90
C GLY A 104 -15.89 -10.76 -12.33
N ASN A 105 -14.87 -10.40 -13.11
CA ASN A 105 -15.07 -9.95 -14.50
C ASN A 105 -15.08 -11.08 -15.55
N GLY A 106 -15.14 -12.35 -15.11
CA GLY A 106 -15.46 -13.51 -15.95
C GLY A 106 -14.45 -13.85 -17.05
N ALA A 107 -13.23 -13.34 -17.00
CA ALA A 107 -12.22 -13.65 -18.01
C ALA A 107 -11.48 -14.95 -17.67
N ASP A 108 -11.29 -15.80 -18.67
CA ASP A 108 -10.38 -16.96 -18.61
C ASP A 108 -8.94 -16.45 -18.74
N ALA A 109 -8.35 -16.03 -17.63
CA ALA A 109 -6.98 -15.54 -17.62
C ALA A 109 -5.98 -16.69 -17.61
N GLU A 110 -4.87 -16.54 -18.35
CA GLU A 110 -3.77 -17.51 -18.35
C GLU A 110 -2.86 -17.36 -17.15
N MET A 111 -2.73 -16.14 -16.61
CA MET A 111 -1.88 -15.80 -15.48
C MET A 111 -2.66 -15.16 -14.36
N ARG A 112 -2.18 -15.38 -13.12
CA ARG A 112 -2.74 -14.74 -11.93
C ARG A 112 -1.61 -14.11 -11.12
N LEU A 113 -1.82 -12.87 -10.72
CA LEU A 113 -0.98 -12.15 -9.77
C LEU A 113 -1.63 -12.14 -8.40
N ASP A 114 -1.08 -12.93 -7.49
CA ASP A 114 -1.43 -12.89 -6.08
C ASP A 114 -0.55 -11.88 -5.35
N SER A 115 -1.12 -11.12 -4.43
CA SER A 115 -0.41 -10.11 -3.67
C SER A 115 -0.78 -10.11 -2.20
N ARG A 116 0.20 -9.76 -1.33
CA ARG A 116 -0.01 -9.61 0.09
C ARG A 116 0.73 -8.39 0.62
N LEU A 117 0.02 -7.47 1.22
CA LEU A 117 0.60 -6.41 2.02
C LEU A 117 1.20 -7.02 3.30
N LEU A 118 2.50 -6.87 3.48
CA LEU A 118 3.21 -7.36 4.67
C LEU A 118 3.20 -6.30 5.77
N HIS A 119 3.45 -5.04 5.42
CA HIS A 119 3.30 -3.90 6.30
C HIS A 119 3.23 -2.58 5.53
N LEU A 120 2.55 -1.61 6.14
CA LEU A 120 2.60 -0.18 5.83
C LEU A 120 2.62 0.55 7.18
N ARG A 121 3.79 1.08 7.57
CA ARG A 121 3.99 1.66 8.90
C ARG A 121 5.02 2.76 8.91
N GLN A 122 4.88 3.71 9.81
CA GLN A 122 5.95 4.64 10.15
C GLN A 122 6.90 4.01 11.17
N VAL A 123 8.20 4.18 11.01
CA VAL A 123 9.19 3.75 11.98
C VAL A 123 9.95 4.96 12.49
N CYS A 124 9.82 5.23 13.78
CA CYS A 124 10.44 6.37 14.44
C CYS A 124 11.67 5.90 15.22
N ARG A 125 12.88 6.30 14.79
CA ARG A 125 14.14 5.91 15.43
C ARG A 125 14.95 7.14 15.76
N GLY A 126 15.07 7.47 17.05
CA GLY A 126 16.11 8.37 17.58
C GLY A 126 16.43 9.64 16.79
N GLY A 127 15.43 10.35 16.25
CA GLY A 127 15.61 11.59 15.47
C GLY A 127 15.42 11.45 13.96
N SER A 128 15.28 10.23 13.43
CA SER A 128 14.85 9.96 12.06
C SER A 128 13.56 9.17 12.04
N SER A 129 12.76 9.37 11.01
CA SER A 129 11.56 8.57 10.77
C SER A 129 11.46 8.24 9.31
N GLU A 130 11.02 7.02 9.04
CA GLU A 130 10.78 6.52 7.69
C GLU A 130 9.42 5.83 7.63
N LEU A 131 8.84 5.82 6.47
CA LEU A 131 7.72 4.93 6.15
C LEU A 131 8.29 3.66 5.54
N GLN A 132 7.83 2.52 6.01
CA GLN A 132 8.14 1.21 5.45
C GLN A 132 6.89 0.62 4.80
N LEU A 133 7.01 0.23 3.53
CA LEU A 133 5.98 -0.46 2.76
C LEU A 133 6.57 -1.74 2.18
N ALA A 134 5.96 -2.89 2.47
CA ALA A 134 6.36 -4.16 1.88
C ALA A 134 5.17 -4.93 1.35
N VAL A 135 5.30 -5.43 0.11
CA VAL A 135 4.31 -6.25 -0.58
C VAL A 135 4.98 -7.47 -1.19
N ARG A 136 4.45 -8.65 -0.89
CA ARG A 136 4.84 -9.90 -1.56
C ARG A 136 3.97 -10.11 -2.78
N LEU A 137 4.58 -10.46 -3.91
CA LEU A 137 3.95 -10.78 -5.19
C LEU A 137 4.27 -12.22 -5.57
N VAL A 138 3.27 -12.92 -6.10
CA VAL A 138 3.41 -14.26 -6.68
C VAL A 138 2.69 -14.28 -8.02
N LEU A 139 3.41 -14.52 -9.11
CA LEU A 139 2.83 -14.71 -10.44
C LEU A 139 2.69 -16.20 -10.71
N VAL A 140 1.49 -16.63 -11.08
CA VAL A 140 1.12 -18.03 -11.26
C VAL A 140 0.55 -18.23 -12.67
N GLU A 141 0.94 -19.31 -13.32
CA GLU A 141 0.26 -19.84 -14.52
C GLU A 141 -0.96 -20.64 -14.07
N ILE A 142 -2.16 -20.24 -14.50
CA ILE A 142 -3.41 -20.79 -13.95
C ILE A 142 -3.58 -22.26 -14.37
N ALA A 143 -3.33 -22.57 -15.64
CA ALA A 143 -3.57 -23.90 -16.19
C ALA A 143 -2.81 -25.03 -15.48
N THR A 144 -1.58 -24.74 -15.01
CA THR A 144 -0.72 -25.75 -14.37
C THR A 144 -0.55 -25.53 -12.86
N GLY A 145 -0.93 -24.35 -12.35
CA GLY A 145 -0.64 -23.92 -10.98
C GLY A 145 0.85 -23.59 -10.74
N ARG A 146 1.65 -23.52 -11.79
CA ARG A 146 3.10 -23.27 -11.71
C ARG A 146 3.38 -21.83 -11.31
N VAL A 147 4.21 -21.63 -10.29
CA VAL A 147 4.71 -20.32 -9.92
C VAL A 147 5.76 -19.86 -10.94
N LEU A 148 5.46 -18.80 -11.68
CA LEU A 148 6.35 -18.19 -12.67
C LEU A 148 7.35 -17.24 -12.01
N GLY A 149 7.03 -16.72 -10.84
CA GLY A 149 7.92 -15.91 -10.06
C GLY A 149 7.29 -15.44 -8.75
N GLU A 150 8.16 -15.20 -7.80
CA GLU A 150 7.83 -14.65 -6.49
C GLU A 150 8.85 -13.57 -6.13
N GLN A 151 8.41 -12.50 -5.51
CA GLN A 151 9.26 -11.44 -5.00
C GLN A 151 8.57 -10.66 -3.89
N THR A 152 9.31 -10.33 -2.83
CA THR A 152 8.93 -9.29 -1.89
C THR A 152 9.53 -7.96 -2.37
N LEU A 153 8.68 -6.97 -2.53
CA LEU A 153 9.06 -5.60 -2.86
C LEU A 153 9.00 -4.78 -1.56
N GLU A 154 10.10 -4.13 -1.24
CA GLU A 154 10.25 -3.31 -0.04
C GLU A 154 10.64 -1.90 -0.47
N VAL A 155 10.00 -0.91 0.13
CA VAL A 155 10.25 0.51 -0.10
C VAL A 155 10.27 1.22 1.23
N ASP A 156 11.40 1.85 1.52
CA ASP A 156 11.58 2.74 2.65
C ASP A 156 11.63 4.19 2.14
N GLU A 157 10.82 5.07 2.74
CA GLU A 157 10.73 6.48 2.39
C GLU A 157 10.98 7.34 3.63
N PRO A 158 11.93 8.27 3.61
CA PRO A 158 12.10 9.19 4.71
C PRO A 158 10.87 10.09 4.86
N LEU A 159 10.55 10.43 6.11
CA LEU A 159 9.55 11.44 6.39
C LEU A 159 10.20 12.83 6.36
N ASP A 160 9.61 13.75 5.59
CA ASP A 160 10.02 15.16 5.57
C ASP A 160 9.59 15.87 6.84
N GLU A 161 8.51 15.40 7.47
CA GLU A 161 7.97 15.91 8.73
C GLU A 161 7.60 14.75 9.66
N LEU A 162 7.98 14.86 10.93
CA LEU A 162 7.62 13.89 11.98
C LEU A 162 6.17 14.07 12.42
N SER A 163 5.25 13.72 11.53
CA SER A 163 3.81 13.83 11.75
C SER A 163 3.07 12.68 11.08
N PRO A 164 1.82 12.39 11.47
CA PRO A 164 0.98 11.45 10.74
C PRO A 164 0.82 11.83 9.26
N TYR A 165 0.72 13.14 8.96
CA TYR A 165 0.59 13.61 7.58
C TYR A 165 1.89 13.45 6.78
N GLY A 166 3.04 13.71 7.39
CA GLY A 166 4.34 13.40 6.79
C GLY A 166 4.46 11.91 6.39
N GLY A 167 3.90 11.02 7.24
CA GLY A 167 3.78 9.60 6.90
C GLY A 167 2.87 9.32 5.71
N VAL A 168 1.76 10.05 5.56
CA VAL A 168 0.88 9.93 4.38
C VAL A 168 1.62 10.35 3.10
N GLN A 169 2.36 11.46 3.15
CA GLN A 169 3.14 11.92 2.00
C GLN A 169 4.22 10.91 1.61
N ALA A 170 4.95 10.37 2.60
CA ALA A 170 5.94 9.33 2.38
C ALA A 170 5.28 8.03 1.83
N ALA A 171 4.08 7.67 2.32
CA ALA A 171 3.34 6.51 1.81
C ALA A 171 2.99 6.64 0.33
N ASN A 172 2.56 7.81 -0.12
CA ASN A 172 2.25 8.05 -1.53
C ASN A 172 3.52 8.01 -2.42
N ARG A 173 4.68 8.49 -1.92
CA ARG A 173 5.96 8.31 -2.61
C ARG A 173 6.38 6.84 -2.67
N ALA A 174 6.22 6.11 -1.54
CA ALA A 174 6.51 4.68 -1.49
C ALA A 174 5.64 3.88 -2.46
N VAL A 175 4.35 4.21 -2.56
CA VAL A 175 3.42 3.60 -3.52
C VAL A 175 3.89 3.84 -4.95
N ALA A 176 4.30 5.04 -5.32
CA ALA A 176 4.79 5.31 -6.68
C ALA A 176 6.02 4.44 -7.02
N ARG A 177 6.98 4.32 -6.09
CA ARG A 177 8.15 3.44 -6.27
C ARG A 177 7.76 1.97 -6.32
N LEU A 178 6.84 1.52 -5.47
CA LEU A 178 6.33 0.16 -5.47
C LEU A 178 5.72 -0.20 -6.81
N MET A 179 4.87 0.67 -7.38
CA MET A 179 4.20 0.40 -8.67
C MET A 179 5.20 0.31 -9.82
N SER A 180 6.26 1.11 -9.81
CA SER A 180 7.37 0.98 -10.77
C SER A 180 8.10 -0.37 -10.64
N GLN A 181 8.36 -0.82 -9.39
CA GLN A 181 8.98 -2.14 -9.13
C GLN A 181 8.07 -3.30 -9.57
N VAL A 182 6.74 -3.18 -9.41
CA VAL A 182 5.75 -4.14 -9.92
C VAL A 182 5.89 -4.30 -11.43
N GLY A 183 5.95 -3.20 -12.17
CA GLY A 183 6.18 -3.23 -13.62
C GLY A 183 7.47 -3.95 -14.00
N GLY A 184 8.55 -3.69 -13.27
CA GLY A 184 9.83 -4.38 -13.43
C GLY A 184 9.77 -5.88 -13.15
N PHE A 185 9.08 -6.29 -12.08
CA PHE A 185 8.85 -7.69 -11.74
C PHE A 185 8.11 -8.42 -12.86
N LEU A 186 6.95 -7.89 -13.28
CA LEU A 186 6.13 -8.48 -14.34
C LEU A 186 6.91 -8.58 -15.66
N GLY A 187 7.63 -7.51 -16.04
CA GLY A 187 8.42 -7.49 -17.27
C GLY A 187 9.49 -8.58 -17.33
N LYS A 188 10.17 -8.87 -16.22
CA LYS A 188 11.17 -9.92 -16.15
C LYS A 188 10.55 -11.31 -16.26
N ARG A 189 9.39 -11.54 -15.65
CA ARG A 189 8.75 -12.86 -15.56
C ARG A 189 7.99 -13.24 -16.82
N VAL A 190 7.25 -12.30 -17.40
CA VAL A 190 6.50 -12.55 -18.65
C VAL A 190 7.44 -12.78 -19.83
N LYS A 191 8.50 -11.98 -19.97
CA LYS A 191 9.50 -12.18 -21.04
C LYS A 191 10.23 -13.52 -20.96
N ALA A 192 10.44 -14.05 -19.75
CA ALA A 192 11.08 -15.36 -19.57
C ALA A 192 10.18 -16.55 -19.99
N GLN A 193 8.90 -16.33 -20.31
CA GLN A 193 7.97 -17.35 -20.82
C GLN A 193 7.79 -17.29 -22.33
N GLN A 194 8.32 -16.27 -22.98
CA GLN A 194 8.28 -16.18 -24.44
C GLN A 194 9.43 -17.02 -25.00
N PRO A 195 9.18 -17.93 -25.96
CA PRO A 195 10.19 -18.81 -26.55
C PRO A 195 11.28 -18.07 -27.31
#